data_2826ced574078cc9cf9b14aa088211dd
#
_entry.id   2826ced574078cc9cf9b14aa088211dd
#
_cell.length_a   1.000
_cell.length_b   1.000
_cell.length_c   1.000
_cell.angle_alpha   90.00
_cell.angle_beta   90.00
_cell.angle_gamma   90.00
#
_symmetry.space_group_name_H-M   'P 1'
#
loop_
_entity.id
_entity.type
_entity.pdbx_description
1 polymer ?
#
loop_
_entity_poly.entity_id
_entity_poly.type
_entity_poly.pdbx_seq_one_letter_code
_entity_poly.pdbx_strand_id
1 'polypeptide(L)'
;MYRLTSKLIVYREIGEDSILMQLAQVCRDFDRGEYDKEALTGRILDQIHRLLDLATRYGFNKNLWHNYLAFLLAMTETPFTLVSEKTGANEGSVNHFVKNDLRVFKKLFDYDFSPLEEALETDVFSVIEDYHAVGKKERVYNHSVSEKVQELSENLEKAADENDMYRVVTDFYRDYGVGMFGLNKAFRINERWSSAADVPGQGQNPAAGPAAASVSCAGSTAKPVDYAAAGEDDFLIPITATSDVVLDDLIGYELQKEKLIANTEAFVSGRAANNVLLYGDAGTGKSTSIKAILNQYYDRGLRMIEVYKHEFRYLQRILAEVKNRNYRFIIYMDDLSFEEFEIEYKYLKAVIEGGLETKPENVLIYATSNRRHLIRETWSDRADRDDELHRSDTMQEKLSLVARFGISIGYMKPSHKEYLHIVRELAARYPQITLSEEELTLKANQWELRSGGATGRSAQQFINYLAGASD
;
A
#
# COMPACT_ATOMS: atom_id res chain seq x y z
N MET A 1 -12.58 -29.95 13.57
CA MET A 1 -12.31 -28.85 12.63
C MET A 1 -13.00 -29.03 11.27
N TYR A 2 -12.81 -30.10 10.50
CA TYR A 2 -13.39 -30.32 9.17
C TYR A 2 -14.92 -30.13 9.11
N ARG A 3 -15.67 -30.68 10.11
CA ARG A 3 -17.14 -30.51 10.19
C ARG A 3 -17.58 -29.06 10.43
N LEU A 4 -16.70 -28.20 10.91
CA LEU A 4 -16.93 -26.77 11.09
C LEU A 4 -16.69 -26.02 9.78
N THR A 5 -15.52 -26.16 9.18
CA THR A 5 -15.14 -25.45 7.95
C THR A 5 -16.04 -25.81 6.75
N SER A 6 -16.55 -27.06 6.66
CA SER A 6 -17.49 -27.48 5.62
C SER A 6 -18.83 -26.74 5.62
N LYS A 7 -19.17 -26.02 6.73
CA LYS A 7 -20.41 -25.23 6.88
C LYS A 7 -20.27 -23.78 6.47
N LEU A 8 -19.06 -23.31 6.14
CA LEU A 8 -18.81 -21.96 5.65
C LEU A 8 -19.55 -21.73 4.33
N ILE A 9 -20.21 -20.57 4.23
CA ILE A 9 -20.99 -20.15 3.07
C ILE A 9 -20.39 -18.86 2.49
N VAL A 10 -20.33 -17.79 3.23
CA VAL A 10 -19.83 -16.47 2.80
C VAL A 10 -18.31 -16.47 2.73
N TYR A 11 -17.65 -17.07 3.71
CA TYR A 11 -16.19 -17.22 3.75
C TYR A 11 -15.70 -18.54 3.12
N ARG A 12 -16.50 -19.13 2.22
CA ARG A 12 -16.14 -20.36 1.52
C ARG A 12 -14.98 -20.18 0.54
N GLU A 13 -14.71 -18.93 0.15
CA GLU A 13 -13.59 -18.57 -0.74
C GLU A 13 -12.21 -18.70 -0.06
N ILE A 14 -12.15 -18.99 1.24
CA ILE A 14 -10.92 -19.41 1.90
C ILE A 14 -10.42 -20.67 1.20
N GLY A 15 -9.31 -20.56 0.47
CA GLY A 15 -8.82 -21.58 -0.46
C GLY A 15 -8.49 -22.91 0.23
N GLU A 16 -8.59 -24.02 -0.53
CA GLU A 16 -8.28 -25.37 -0.04
C GLU A 16 -6.83 -25.51 0.46
N ASP A 17 -5.91 -24.71 -0.09
CA ASP A 17 -4.52 -24.68 0.32
C ASP A 17 -4.25 -23.84 1.58
N SER A 18 -5.26 -23.19 2.14
CA SER A 18 -5.11 -22.40 3.38
C SER A 18 -4.71 -23.26 4.57
N ILE A 19 -3.95 -22.71 5.51
CA ILE A 19 -3.56 -23.41 6.76
C ILE A 19 -4.82 -23.96 7.45
N LEU A 20 -5.91 -23.16 7.52
CA LEU A 20 -7.18 -23.58 8.10
C LEU A 20 -7.74 -24.84 7.42
N MET A 21 -7.79 -24.84 6.08
CA MET A 21 -8.37 -25.96 5.34
C MET A 21 -7.46 -27.19 5.36
N GLN A 22 -6.14 -27.01 5.32
CA GLN A 22 -5.16 -28.09 5.46
C GLN A 22 -5.23 -28.74 6.86
N LEU A 23 -5.29 -27.94 7.93
CA LEU A 23 -5.49 -28.46 9.29
C LEU A 23 -6.85 -29.14 9.44
N ALA A 24 -7.90 -28.62 8.79
CA ALA A 24 -9.20 -29.26 8.78
C ALA A 24 -9.16 -30.65 8.13
N GLN A 25 -8.38 -30.83 7.06
CA GLN A 25 -8.17 -32.14 6.43
C GLN A 25 -7.37 -33.09 7.35
N VAL A 26 -6.32 -32.58 8.01
CA VAL A 26 -5.58 -33.34 9.03
C VAL A 26 -6.53 -33.84 10.13
N CYS A 27 -7.36 -32.97 10.70
CA CYS A 27 -8.36 -33.36 11.69
C CYS A 27 -9.37 -34.38 11.17
N ARG A 28 -9.77 -34.30 9.90
CA ARG A 28 -10.65 -35.28 9.27
C ARG A 28 -10.02 -36.69 9.22
N ASP A 29 -8.76 -36.73 8.78
CA ASP A 29 -8.02 -38.00 8.63
C ASP A 29 -7.74 -38.60 10.01
N PHE A 30 -7.41 -37.78 11.00
CA PHE A 30 -7.30 -38.18 12.41
C PHE A 30 -8.62 -38.76 12.96
N ASP A 31 -9.74 -38.07 12.79
CA ASP A 31 -11.06 -38.52 13.26
C ASP A 31 -11.51 -39.84 12.62
N ARG A 32 -11.03 -40.17 11.40
CA ARG A 32 -11.31 -41.44 10.73
C ARG A 32 -10.49 -42.61 11.26
N GLY A 33 -9.37 -42.32 11.94
CA GLY A 33 -8.48 -43.33 12.51
C GLY A 33 -7.64 -44.11 11.48
N GLU A 34 -7.71 -43.75 10.21
CA GLU A 34 -6.96 -44.38 9.11
C GLU A 34 -5.85 -43.40 8.67
N TYR A 35 -4.77 -43.31 9.45
CA TYR A 35 -3.65 -42.43 9.14
C TYR A 35 -2.30 -43.04 9.51
N ASP A 36 -1.26 -42.66 8.78
CA ASP A 36 0.13 -42.86 9.19
C ASP A 36 0.54 -41.71 10.10
N LYS A 37 1.06 -42.04 11.30
CA LYS A 37 1.42 -41.08 12.34
C LYS A 37 2.50 -40.11 11.87
N GLU A 38 3.53 -40.60 11.20
CA GLU A 38 4.65 -39.76 10.73
C GLU A 38 4.20 -38.84 9.61
N ALA A 39 3.42 -39.34 8.64
CA ALA A 39 2.87 -38.54 7.54
C ALA A 39 1.90 -37.47 8.04
N LEU A 40 1.05 -37.78 9.01
CA LEU A 40 0.11 -36.80 9.58
C LEU A 40 0.83 -35.71 10.37
N THR A 41 1.83 -36.10 11.19
CA THR A 41 2.69 -35.18 11.92
C THR A 41 3.45 -34.26 10.93
N GLY A 42 4.02 -34.81 9.85
CA GLY A 42 4.69 -34.01 8.82
C GLY A 42 3.79 -32.94 8.23
N ARG A 43 2.52 -33.27 7.90
CA ARG A 43 1.54 -32.31 7.39
C ARG A 43 1.20 -31.22 8.41
N ILE A 44 1.16 -31.53 9.70
CA ILE A 44 0.97 -30.51 10.76
C ILE A 44 2.17 -29.58 10.79
N LEU A 45 3.39 -30.12 10.82
CA LEU A 45 4.61 -29.32 10.88
C LEU A 45 4.74 -28.37 9.68
N ASP A 46 4.31 -28.81 8.49
CA ASP A 46 4.24 -27.92 7.31
C ASP A 46 3.31 -26.73 7.55
N GLN A 47 2.16 -26.93 8.18
CA GLN A 47 1.22 -25.82 8.47
C GLN A 47 1.75 -24.93 9.59
N ILE A 48 2.40 -25.48 10.60
CA ILE A 48 3.04 -24.70 11.66
C ILE A 48 4.18 -23.86 11.09
N HIS A 49 5.00 -24.41 10.18
CA HIS A 49 6.03 -23.65 9.48
C HIS A 49 5.43 -22.45 8.74
N ARG A 50 4.38 -22.66 7.96
CA ARG A 50 3.66 -21.56 7.25
C ARG A 50 3.10 -20.51 8.21
N LEU A 51 2.58 -20.94 9.37
CA LEU A 51 2.05 -20.02 10.39
C LEU A 51 3.18 -19.19 11.02
N LEU A 52 4.35 -19.77 11.25
CA LEU A 52 5.54 -19.07 11.74
C LEU A 52 6.07 -18.06 10.70
N ASP A 53 6.01 -18.40 9.41
CA ASP A 53 6.34 -17.47 8.33
C ASP A 53 5.42 -16.26 8.33
N LEU A 54 4.10 -16.48 8.45
CA LEU A 54 3.12 -15.39 8.60
C LEU A 54 3.39 -14.55 9.86
N ALA A 55 3.66 -15.21 10.99
CA ALA A 55 3.98 -14.53 12.24
C ALA A 55 5.23 -13.66 12.13
N THR A 56 6.25 -14.14 11.42
CA THR A 56 7.46 -13.36 11.18
C THR A 56 7.20 -12.17 10.28
N ARG A 57 6.47 -12.36 9.19
CA ARG A 57 6.18 -11.33 8.18
C ARG A 57 5.27 -10.23 8.71
N TYR A 58 4.23 -10.59 9.44
CA TYR A 58 3.22 -9.66 9.94
C TYR A 58 3.38 -9.31 11.41
N GLY A 59 4.43 -9.83 12.08
CA GLY A 59 4.72 -9.51 13.46
C GLY A 59 3.70 -10.05 14.45
N PHE A 60 3.06 -11.18 14.16
CA PHE A 60 2.09 -11.81 15.08
C PHE A 60 2.77 -12.25 16.37
N ASN A 61 2.02 -12.25 17.47
CA ASN A 61 2.50 -12.57 18.80
C ASN A 61 1.35 -13.11 19.67
N LYS A 62 1.65 -13.68 20.81
CA LYS A 62 0.69 -14.37 21.70
C LYS A 62 0.08 -15.58 20.99
N ASN A 63 -1.23 -15.69 20.90
CA ASN A 63 -1.90 -16.80 20.25
C ASN A 63 -1.86 -16.66 18.71
N LEU A 64 -0.95 -17.38 18.05
CA LEU A 64 -0.79 -17.33 16.59
C LEU A 64 -1.99 -17.89 15.84
N TRP A 65 -2.69 -18.88 16.42
CA TRP A 65 -3.90 -19.43 15.82
C TRP A 65 -5.02 -18.36 15.74
N HIS A 66 -5.25 -17.64 16.84
CA HIS A 66 -6.23 -16.54 16.86
C HIS A 66 -5.84 -15.40 15.91
N ASN A 67 -4.57 -15.00 15.91
CA ASN A 67 -4.08 -13.99 14.96
C ASN A 67 -4.28 -14.42 13.50
N TYR A 68 -4.05 -15.70 13.20
CA TYR A 68 -4.27 -16.24 11.86
C TYR A 68 -5.76 -16.21 11.47
N LEU A 69 -6.68 -16.63 12.36
CA LEU A 69 -8.11 -16.56 12.08
C LEU A 69 -8.60 -15.11 11.88
N ALA A 70 -8.09 -14.18 12.70
CA ALA A 70 -8.36 -12.75 12.52
C ALA A 70 -7.80 -12.23 11.17
N PHE A 71 -6.60 -12.65 10.80
CA PHE A 71 -5.99 -12.34 9.52
C PHE A 71 -6.83 -12.86 8.33
N LEU A 72 -7.34 -14.10 8.42
CA LEU A 72 -8.24 -14.65 7.40
C LEU A 72 -9.49 -13.78 7.22
N LEU A 73 -10.14 -13.39 8.32
CA LEU A 73 -11.32 -12.51 8.28
C LEU A 73 -10.97 -11.15 7.68
N ALA A 74 -9.84 -10.57 8.06
CA ALA A 74 -9.39 -9.27 7.54
C ALA A 74 -9.02 -9.30 6.05
N MET A 75 -8.51 -10.43 5.54
CA MET A 75 -8.01 -10.54 4.17
C MET A 75 -9.03 -11.10 3.18
N THR A 76 -10.06 -11.83 3.63
CA THR A 76 -11.00 -12.48 2.72
C THR A 76 -12.00 -11.48 2.16
N GLU A 77 -11.86 -11.17 0.88
CA GLU A 77 -12.77 -10.29 0.14
C GLU A 77 -13.97 -11.11 -0.35
N THR A 78 -15.17 -10.72 0.07
CA THR A 78 -16.45 -11.29 -0.36
C THR A 78 -17.42 -10.14 -0.69
N PRO A 79 -18.51 -10.39 -1.43
CA PRO A 79 -19.53 -9.35 -1.64
C PRO A 79 -20.03 -8.72 -0.34
N PHE A 80 -20.12 -9.51 0.74
CA PHE A 80 -20.51 -9.01 2.06
C PHE A 80 -19.45 -8.07 2.66
N THR A 81 -18.18 -8.49 2.66
CA THR A 81 -17.10 -7.69 3.28
C THR A 81 -16.90 -6.38 2.54
N LEU A 82 -17.01 -6.38 1.19
CA LEU A 82 -16.92 -5.17 0.38
C LEU A 82 -18.09 -4.19 0.60
N VAL A 83 -19.29 -4.71 0.87
CA VAL A 83 -20.43 -3.85 1.28
C VAL A 83 -20.22 -3.31 2.68
N SER A 84 -19.79 -4.15 3.62
CA SER A 84 -19.54 -3.75 5.01
C SER A 84 -18.40 -2.73 5.14
N GLU A 85 -17.43 -2.75 4.23
CA GLU A 85 -16.39 -1.71 4.09
C GLU A 85 -16.99 -0.31 3.88
N LYS A 86 -18.14 -0.22 3.20
CA LYS A 86 -18.82 1.05 2.91
C LYS A 86 -19.84 1.44 3.99
N THR A 87 -20.55 0.48 4.53
CA THR A 87 -21.74 0.73 5.35
C THR A 87 -21.60 0.31 6.82
N GLY A 88 -20.53 -0.44 7.15
CA GLY A 88 -20.44 -1.12 8.44
C GLY A 88 -21.52 -2.19 8.59
N ALA A 89 -22.04 -2.35 9.81
CA ALA A 89 -23.16 -3.25 10.07
C ALA A 89 -24.41 -2.79 9.30
N ASN A 90 -25.04 -3.73 8.61
CA ASN A 90 -26.23 -3.45 7.79
C ASN A 90 -27.32 -4.49 8.03
N GLU A 91 -28.53 -4.22 7.54
CA GLU A 91 -29.68 -5.13 7.59
C GLU A 91 -29.86 -5.79 6.21
N GLY A 92 -29.59 -7.10 6.14
CA GLY A 92 -29.76 -7.86 4.89
C GLY A 92 -29.84 -9.34 5.14
N SER A 93 -30.50 -10.09 4.26
CA SER A 93 -30.66 -11.56 4.38
C SER A 93 -29.32 -12.30 4.41
N VAL A 94 -28.28 -11.74 3.78
CA VAL A 94 -26.92 -12.30 3.76
C VAL A 94 -26.34 -12.37 5.19
N ASN A 95 -26.73 -11.45 6.06
CA ASN A 95 -26.22 -11.39 7.44
C ASN A 95 -26.55 -12.66 8.26
N HIS A 96 -27.62 -13.37 7.90
CA HIS A 96 -27.92 -14.65 8.52
C HIS A 96 -26.82 -15.68 8.20
N PHE A 97 -26.37 -15.75 6.96
CA PHE A 97 -25.27 -16.64 6.56
C PHE A 97 -23.95 -16.21 7.16
N VAL A 98 -23.67 -14.90 7.19
CA VAL A 98 -22.47 -14.36 7.84
C VAL A 98 -22.42 -14.72 9.31
N LYS A 99 -23.52 -14.55 10.06
CA LYS A 99 -23.58 -14.92 11.48
C LYS A 99 -23.41 -16.43 11.68
N ASN A 100 -23.91 -17.27 10.76
CA ASN A 100 -23.63 -18.70 10.80
C ASN A 100 -22.12 -19.00 10.61
N ASP A 101 -21.47 -18.33 9.67
CA ASP A 101 -20.03 -18.47 9.47
C ASP A 101 -19.24 -17.96 10.68
N LEU A 102 -19.62 -16.81 11.25
CA LEU A 102 -18.99 -16.28 12.45
C LEU A 102 -19.17 -17.20 13.68
N ARG A 103 -20.31 -17.90 13.77
CA ARG A 103 -20.49 -18.98 14.78
C ARG A 103 -19.51 -20.13 14.55
N VAL A 104 -19.17 -20.43 13.29
CA VAL A 104 -18.12 -21.40 12.96
C VAL A 104 -16.77 -20.85 13.39
N PHE A 105 -16.44 -19.60 13.05
CA PHE A 105 -15.19 -18.97 13.47
C PHE A 105 -15.06 -18.92 15.00
N LYS A 106 -16.13 -18.61 15.75
CA LYS A 106 -16.08 -18.66 17.22
C LYS A 106 -15.63 -20.04 17.73
N LYS A 107 -16.17 -21.11 17.15
CA LYS A 107 -15.77 -22.48 17.49
C LYS A 107 -14.35 -22.83 17.00
N LEU A 108 -13.83 -22.14 16.01
CA LEU A 108 -12.45 -22.30 15.55
C LEU A 108 -11.48 -21.54 16.46
N PHE A 109 -11.89 -20.39 17.02
CA PHE A 109 -11.13 -19.69 18.06
C PHE A 109 -11.01 -20.54 19.33
N ASP A 110 -12.09 -21.20 19.74
CA ASP A 110 -12.15 -22.05 20.92
C ASP A 110 -11.77 -23.52 20.63
N TYR A 111 -11.08 -23.80 19.50
CA TYR A 111 -10.78 -25.16 19.09
C TYR A 111 -9.66 -25.78 19.94
N ASP A 112 -9.95 -26.95 20.54
CA ASP A 112 -9.02 -27.71 21.38
C ASP A 112 -8.16 -28.64 20.50
N PHE A 113 -6.86 -28.42 20.47
CA PHE A 113 -5.88 -29.24 19.78
C PHE A 113 -5.27 -30.34 20.65
N SER A 114 -5.53 -30.36 21.96
CA SER A 114 -4.96 -31.33 22.91
C SER A 114 -5.11 -32.79 22.47
N PRO A 115 -6.26 -33.23 21.91
CA PRO A 115 -6.40 -34.61 21.46
C PRO A 115 -5.44 -35.01 20.33
N LEU A 116 -5.10 -34.04 19.46
CA LEU A 116 -4.09 -34.25 18.41
C LEU A 116 -2.68 -34.32 18.99
N GLU A 117 -2.34 -33.43 19.92
CA GLU A 117 -1.03 -33.38 20.59
C GLU A 117 -0.77 -34.67 21.37
N GLU A 118 -1.73 -35.15 22.15
CA GLU A 118 -1.62 -36.40 22.91
C GLU A 118 -1.42 -37.61 21.99
N ALA A 119 -2.21 -37.74 20.91
CA ALA A 119 -2.13 -38.89 20.00
C ALA A 119 -0.86 -38.90 19.16
N LEU A 120 -0.37 -37.74 18.75
CA LEU A 120 0.81 -37.57 17.90
C LEU A 120 2.11 -37.34 18.71
N GLU A 121 2.02 -37.23 20.04
CA GLU A 121 3.13 -36.95 20.95
C GLU A 121 3.91 -35.69 20.55
N THR A 122 3.20 -34.59 20.35
CA THR A 122 3.74 -33.27 19.97
C THR A 122 3.17 -32.18 20.86
N ASP A 123 3.85 -31.05 20.97
CA ASP A 123 3.45 -29.85 21.73
C ASP A 123 3.33 -28.60 20.86
N VAL A 124 3.32 -28.76 19.52
CA VAL A 124 3.46 -27.64 18.58
C VAL A 124 2.28 -26.67 18.64
N PHE A 125 1.07 -27.14 18.95
CA PHE A 125 -0.10 -26.26 19.07
C PHE A 125 -0.04 -25.45 20.38
N SER A 126 0.33 -26.09 21.51
CA SER A 126 0.56 -25.40 22.77
C SER A 126 1.61 -24.30 22.65
N VAL A 127 2.66 -24.52 21.86
CA VAL A 127 3.71 -23.52 21.59
C VAL A 127 3.18 -22.33 20.77
N ILE A 128 2.33 -22.56 19.77
CA ILE A 128 1.78 -21.44 18.96
C ILE A 128 0.66 -20.69 19.66
N GLU A 129 -0.02 -21.30 20.64
CA GLU A 129 -1.01 -20.64 21.48
C GLU A 129 -0.39 -19.67 22.49
N ASP A 130 0.83 -19.93 22.95
CA ASP A 130 1.60 -19.06 23.86
C ASP A 130 2.93 -18.60 23.24
N TYR A 131 2.84 -18.13 22.01
CA TYR A 131 4.00 -17.73 21.22
C TYR A 131 4.59 -16.39 21.68
N HIS A 132 5.91 -16.37 21.93
CA HIS A 132 6.66 -15.18 22.31
C HIS A 132 7.64 -14.80 21.22
N ALA A 133 7.32 -13.75 20.49
CA ALA A 133 8.21 -13.22 19.46
C ALA A 133 9.39 -12.46 20.06
N VAL A 134 10.54 -12.48 19.37
CA VAL A 134 11.69 -11.60 19.66
C VAL A 134 11.25 -10.13 19.66
N GLY A 135 11.89 -9.29 20.48
CA GLY A 135 11.48 -7.91 20.72
C GLY A 135 11.24 -7.10 19.45
N LYS A 136 10.21 -6.25 19.44
CA LYS A 136 9.74 -5.47 18.26
C LYS A 136 10.84 -4.63 17.59
N LYS A 137 11.86 -4.18 18.32
CA LYS A 137 12.97 -3.36 17.81
C LYS A 137 13.95 -4.13 16.89
N GLU A 138 13.96 -5.46 16.99
CA GLU A 138 14.90 -6.33 16.29
C GLU A 138 14.28 -6.99 15.06
N ARG A 139 13.00 -6.70 14.77
CA ARG A 139 12.24 -7.35 13.70
C ARG A 139 11.83 -6.36 12.63
N VAL A 140 12.01 -6.77 11.37
CA VAL A 140 11.45 -6.07 10.20
C VAL A 140 10.15 -6.77 9.81
N TYR A 141 9.01 -6.13 10.05
CA TYR A 141 7.70 -6.66 9.71
C TYR A 141 6.74 -5.54 9.28
N ASN A 142 5.60 -5.91 8.72
CA ASN A 142 4.57 -4.94 8.33
C ASN A 142 3.77 -4.46 9.56
N HIS A 143 4.19 -3.36 10.17
CA HIS A 143 3.57 -2.78 11.36
C HIS A 143 2.09 -2.47 11.17
N SER A 144 1.70 -1.95 10.00
CA SER A 144 0.30 -1.58 9.72
C SER A 144 -0.64 -2.79 9.76
N VAL A 145 -0.19 -3.95 9.27
CA VAL A 145 -0.96 -5.20 9.31
C VAL A 145 -0.97 -5.76 10.73
N SER A 146 0.21 -5.79 11.38
CA SER A 146 0.38 -6.34 12.73
C SER A 146 -0.59 -5.74 13.75
N GLU A 147 -0.62 -4.42 13.83
CA GLU A 147 -1.45 -3.72 14.83
C GLU A 147 -2.93 -3.98 14.62
N LYS A 148 -3.40 -3.92 13.37
CA LYS A 148 -4.81 -4.13 13.04
C LYS A 148 -5.27 -5.57 13.28
N VAL A 149 -4.45 -6.55 12.85
CA VAL A 149 -4.79 -7.96 13.04
C VAL A 149 -4.77 -8.33 14.53
N GLN A 150 -3.82 -7.80 15.30
CA GLN A 150 -3.77 -8.01 16.73
C GLN A 150 -5.00 -7.41 17.43
N GLU A 151 -5.39 -6.18 17.10
CA GLU A 151 -6.60 -5.53 17.62
C GLU A 151 -7.86 -6.35 17.29
N LEU A 152 -8.00 -6.78 16.02
CA LEU A 152 -9.11 -7.62 15.60
C LEU A 152 -9.15 -8.94 16.37
N SER A 153 -8.00 -9.62 16.51
CA SER A 153 -7.89 -10.88 17.24
C SER A 153 -8.35 -10.72 18.71
N GLU A 154 -7.82 -9.71 19.41
CA GLU A 154 -8.16 -9.45 20.80
C GLU A 154 -9.66 -9.08 20.99
N ASN A 155 -10.27 -8.41 20.03
CA ASN A 155 -11.68 -8.07 20.06
C ASN A 155 -12.57 -9.30 19.77
N LEU A 156 -12.15 -10.17 18.85
CA LEU A 156 -12.85 -11.42 18.54
C LEU A 156 -12.79 -12.44 19.68
N GLU A 157 -11.68 -12.52 20.41
CA GLU A 157 -11.54 -13.34 21.60
C GLU A 157 -12.58 -12.97 22.69
N LYS A 158 -12.79 -11.65 22.87
CA LYS A 158 -13.74 -11.12 23.87
C LYS A 158 -15.20 -11.25 23.45
N ALA A 159 -15.48 -11.49 22.17
CA ALA A 159 -16.85 -11.62 21.68
C ALA A 159 -17.55 -12.85 22.30
N ALA A 160 -18.70 -12.62 22.89
CA ALA A 160 -19.46 -13.68 23.59
C ALA A 160 -20.16 -14.64 22.61
N ASP A 161 -20.68 -14.10 21.51
CA ASP A 161 -21.45 -14.85 20.51
C ASP A 161 -21.19 -14.35 19.07
N GLU A 162 -21.88 -14.95 18.10
CA GLU A 162 -21.81 -14.58 16.70
C GLU A 162 -22.32 -13.16 16.40
N ASN A 163 -23.15 -12.57 17.24
CA ASN A 163 -23.64 -11.21 17.05
C ASN A 163 -22.58 -10.20 17.49
N ASP A 164 -21.86 -10.49 18.55
CA ASP A 164 -20.72 -9.68 18.98
C ASP A 164 -19.59 -9.77 17.95
N MET A 165 -19.27 -10.98 17.47
CA MET A 165 -18.30 -11.14 16.39
C MET A 165 -18.74 -10.37 15.12
N TYR A 166 -20.02 -10.39 14.77
CA TYR A 166 -20.56 -9.66 13.62
C TYR A 166 -20.29 -8.14 13.76
N ARG A 167 -20.52 -7.56 14.95
CA ARG A 167 -20.22 -6.15 15.20
C ARG A 167 -18.72 -5.88 15.08
N VAL A 168 -17.90 -6.70 15.71
CA VAL A 168 -16.44 -6.54 15.67
C VAL A 168 -15.92 -6.56 14.24
N VAL A 169 -16.31 -7.55 13.41
CA VAL A 169 -15.80 -7.62 12.04
C VAL A 169 -16.36 -6.51 11.14
N THR A 170 -17.63 -6.12 11.30
CA THR A 170 -18.22 -5.06 10.48
C THR A 170 -17.69 -3.68 10.84
N ASP A 171 -17.40 -3.42 12.12
CA ASP A 171 -16.72 -2.21 12.57
C ASP A 171 -15.28 -2.18 12.03
N PHE A 172 -14.56 -3.30 12.10
CA PHE A 172 -13.23 -3.43 11.51
C PHE A 172 -13.24 -3.13 10.01
N TYR A 173 -14.18 -3.71 9.24
CA TYR A 173 -14.28 -3.45 7.79
C TYR A 173 -14.63 -2.00 7.48
N ARG A 174 -15.47 -1.36 8.28
CA ARG A 174 -15.78 0.06 8.12
C ARG A 174 -14.56 0.97 8.38
N ASP A 175 -13.81 0.66 9.44
CA ASP A 175 -12.75 1.54 9.93
C ASP A 175 -11.43 1.32 9.17
N TYR A 176 -11.11 0.07 8.88
CA TYR A 176 -9.85 -0.30 8.22
C TYR A 176 -10.04 -0.84 6.80
N GLY A 177 -11.22 -1.42 6.49
CA GLY A 177 -11.53 -2.09 5.24
C GLY A 177 -11.10 -3.56 5.19
N VAL A 178 -11.17 -4.17 4.02
CA VAL A 178 -10.91 -5.59 3.79
C VAL A 178 -9.82 -5.81 2.74
N GLY A 179 -9.12 -6.93 2.83
CA GLY A 179 -8.09 -7.33 1.89
C GLY A 179 -6.82 -6.48 1.96
N MET A 180 -5.99 -6.57 0.94
CA MET A 180 -4.70 -5.88 0.95
C MET A 180 -4.82 -4.36 1.04
N PHE A 181 -5.88 -3.76 0.45
CA PHE A 181 -6.12 -2.31 0.52
C PHE A 181 -6.54 -1.84 1.91
N GLY A 182 -7.20 -2.69 2.69
CA GLY A 182 -7.52 -2.42 4.08
C GLY A 182 -6.30 -2.36 4.97
N LEU A 183 -5.42 -3.32 4.81
CA LEU A 183 -4.30 -3.51 5.71
C LEU A 183 -3.04 -2.70 5.36
N ASN A 184 -2.88 -2.25 4.11
CA ASN A 184 -1.67 -1.56 3.66
C ASN A 184 -1.97 -0.15 3.15
N LYS A 185 -0.99 0.76 3.27
CA LYS A 185 -1.12 2.17 2.89
C LYS A 185 -0.58 2.49 1.48
N ALA A 186 0.39 1.70 0.99
CA ALA A 186 1.03 1.95 -0.30
C ALA A 186 1.20 0.68 -1.12
N PHE A 187 1.15 0.82 -2.44
CA PHE A 187 1.20 -0.27 -3.41
C PHE A 187 2.06 0.09 -4.60
N ARG A 188 2.52 -0.92 -5.32
CA ARG A 188 3.19 -0.79 -6.63
C ARG A 188 2.77 -1.93 -7.55
N ILE A 189 3.05 -1.80 -8.83
CA ILE A 189 2.87 -2.89 -9.80
C ILE A 189 3.91 -3.98 -9.52
N ASN A 190 3.49 -5.24 -9.60
CA ASN A 190 4.36 -6.38 -9.46
C ASN A 190 5.35 -6.44 -10.64
N GLU A 191 6.64 -6.59 -10.36
CA GLU A 191 7.72 -6.58 -11.36
C GLU A 191 7.53 -7.62 -12.47
N ARG A 192 6.87 -8.73 -12.22
CA ARG A 192 6.53 -9.74 -13.24
C ARG A 192 5.65 -9.16 -14.35
N TRP A 193 4.77 -8.23 -14.05
CA TRP A 193 3.95 -7.53 -15.04
C TRP A 193 4.75 -6.40 -15.70
N SER A 194 5.65 -5.78 -14.98
CA SER A 194 6.52 -4.72 -15.49
C SER A 194 7.55 -5.25 -16.50
N SER A 195 8.15 -6.42 -16.23
CA SER A 195 9.22 -7.04 -17.04
C SER A 195 8.72 -7.89 -18.22
N ALA A 196 7.50 -8.38 -18.19
CA ALA A 196 6.95 -9.27 -19.23
C ALA A 196 6.80 -8.63 -20.63
N ALA A 197 7.08 -7.32 -20.76
CA ALA A 197 6.90 -6.56 -22.00
C ALA A 197 8.19 -6.27 -22.77
N ASP A 198 9.36 -6.59 -22.22
CA ASP A 198 10.65 -6.31 -22.84
C ASP A 198 11.25 -7.49 -23.64
N VAL A 199 10.45 -8.52 -23.99
CA VAL A 199 10.90 -9.57 -24.90
C VAL A 199 10.66 -9.09 -26.35
N PRO A 200 11.69 -8.67 -27.10
CA PRO A 200 11.53 -8.31 -28.50
C PRO A 200 11.29 -9.58 -29.31
N GLY A 201 10.08 -9.77 -29.84
CA GLY A 201 9.88 -10.81 -30.84
C GLY A 201 8.55 -11.56 -30.89
N GLN A 202 7.59 -11.28 -30.02
CA GLN A 202 6.23 -11.77 -30.24
C GLN A 202 5.29 -10.59 -30.41
N GLY A 203 4.88 -10.37 -31.66
CA GLY A 203 3.88 -9.40 -32.06
C GLY A 203 2.51 -9.76 -31.46
N GLN A 204 2.34 -9.49 -30.18
CA GLN A 204 1.04 -9.50 -29.55
C GLN A 204 0.48 -8.09 -29.60
N ASN A 205 -0.65 -7.98 -30.28
CA ASN A 205 -1.48 -6.80 -30.35
C ASN A 205 -1.65 -6.23 -28.93
N PRO A 206 -1.29 -4.97 -28.61
CA PRO A 206 -1.43 -4.41 -27.27
C PRO A 206 -2.88 -4.31 -26.76
N ALA A 207 -3.86 -4.70 -27.62
CA ALA A 207 -5.26 -4.86 -27.25
C ALA A 207 -5.60 -6.28 -26.74
N ALA A 208 -4.68 -7.25 -26.85
CA ALA A 208 -4.79 -8.57 -26.25
C ALA A 208 -3.78 -8.64 -25.11
N GLY A 209 -4.13 -8.16 -23.95
CA GLY A 209 -3.58 -8.68 -22.70
C GLY A 209 -3.75 -10.21 -22.72
N PRO A 210 -3.02 -10.98 -21.86
CA PRO A 210 -3.19 -12.41 -21.77
C PRO A 210 -4.70 -12.65 -21.71
N ALA A 211 -5.23 -13.31 -22.74
CA ALA A 211 -6.60 -13.37 -23.18
C ALA A 211 -7.56 -12.82 -22.13
N ALA A 212 -8.27 -11.75 -22.46
CA ALA A 212 -9.38 -11.33 -21.64
C ALA A 212 -10.09 -12.62 -21.23
N ALA A 213 -9.76 -13.11 -20.04
CA ALA A 213 -10.56 -14.14 -19.43
C ALA A 213 -11.92 -13.50 -19.46
N SER A 214 -12.75 -13.96 -20.38
CA SER A 214 -14.14 -13.62 -20.45
C SER A 214 -14.58 -13.50 -19.01
N VAL A 215 -15.18 -12.36 -18.64
CA VAL A 215 -15.96 -12.24 -17.43
C VAL A 215 -17.13 -13.19 -17.62
N SER A 216 -16.84 -14.47 -17.58
CA SER A 216 -17.80 -15.47 -17.26
C SER A 216 -17.98 -15.35 -15.76
N CYS A 217 -19.19 -15.10 -15.31
CA CYS A 217 -19.64 -15.32 -13.95
C CYS A 217 -19.58 -16.82 -13.60
N ALA A 218 -18.43 -17.45 -13.79
CA ALA A 218 -18.19 -18.86 -13.55
C ALA A 218 -16.82 -19.00 -12.91
N GLY A 219 -16.81 -19.18 -11.56
CA GLY A 219 -15.69 -19.72 -10.81
C GLY A 219 -14.54 -18.74 -10.66
N SER A 220 -14.68 -17.76 -9.74
CA SER A 220 -13.54 -17.20 -9.06
C SER A 220 -12.79 -18.36 -8.39
N THR A 221 -11.68 -18.77 -8.95
CA THR A 221 -10.70 -19.57 -8.20
C THR A 221 -10.12 -18.63 -7.17
N ALA A 222 -10.80 -18.56 -6.01
CA ALA A 222 -10.32 -17.82 -4.86
C ALA A 222 -8.91 -18.31 -4.55
N LYS A 223 -7.95 -17.39 -4.67
CA LYS A 223 -6.57 -17.68 -4.28
C LYS A 223 -6.53 -17.85 -2.77
N PRO A 224 -5.76 -18.83 -2.25
CA PRO A 224 -5.64 -19.03 -0.81
C PRO A 224 -5.16 -17.74 -0.14
N VAL A 225 -5.88 -17.31 0.90
CA VAL A 225 -5.58 -16.09 1.67
C VAL A 225 -4.25 -16.18 2.43
N ASP A 226 -3.76 -17.39 2.64
CA ASP A 226 -2.47 -17.68 3.31
C ASP A 226 -1.24 -17.36 2.49
N TYR A 227 -1.41 -16.79 1.29
CA TYR A 227 -0.25 -16.49 0.49
C TYR A 227 0.67 -15.54 1.22
N ALA A 228 1.74 -16.13 1.64
CA ALA A 228 2.88 -15.52 2.30
C ALA A 228 3.61 -14.48 1.42
N ALA A 229 3.23 -14.33 0.18
CA ALA A 229 3.55 -13.19 -0.67
C ALA A 229 2.22 -12.65 -1.21
N ALA A 230 2.07 -11.35 -1.41
CA ALA A 230 1.20 -10.83 -2.45
C ALA A 230 1.37 -11.80 -3.60
N GLY A 231 0.30 -12.49 -4.00
CA GLY A 231 0.44 -13.72 -4.78
C GLY A 231 1.37 -13.44 -5.94
N GLU A 232 2.27 -14.35 -6.27
CA GLU A 232 3.22 -14.15 -7.38
C GLU A 232 2.53 -13.63 -8.64
N ASP A 233 1.23 -13.78 -8.73
CA ASP A 233 0.35 -13.37 -9.81
C ASP A 233 -0.46 -12.09 -9.52
N ASP A 234 -0.40 -11.51 -8.31
CA ASP A 234 -1.15 -10.28 -8.02
C ASP A 234 -0.57 -9.12 -8.81
N PHE A 235 -1.46 -8.34 -9.42
CA PHE A 235 -1.06 -7.21 -10.25
C PHE A 235 -0.49 -6.06 -9.41
N LEU A 236 -1.15 -5.73 -8.29
CA LEU A 236 -0.66 -4.77 -7.30
C LEU A 236 -0.12 -5.51 -6.08
N ILE A 237 1.02 -5.07 -5.60
CA ILE A 237 1.65 -5.61 -4.39
C ILE A 237 1.87 -4.50 -3.36
N PRO A 238 1.71 -4.78 -2.05
CA PRO A 238 1.91 -3.78 -1.01
C PRO A 238 3.40 -3.39 -0.87
N ILE A 239 3.65 -2.11 -0.59
CA ILE A 239 4.93 -1.58 -0.16
C ILE A 239 4.94 -1.62 1.37
N THR A 240 5.69 -2.55 1.96
CA THR A 240 5.70 -2.80 3.41
C THR A 240 6.59 -1.82 4.18
N ALA A 241 7.68 -1.34 3.57
CA ALA A 241 8.61 -0.39 4.16
C ALA A 241 8.37 1.02 3.60
N THR A 242 7.37 1.70 4.13
CA THR A 242 7.10 3.11 3.78
C THR A 242 7.83 4.04 4.73
N SER A 243 8.18 5.24 4.26
CA SER A 243 8.75 6.30 5.10
C SER A 243 7.67 6.83 6.07
N ASP A 244 8.04 7.05 7.33
CA ASP A 244 7.15 7.61 8.36
C ASP A 244 7.22 9.15 8.43
N VAL A 245 7.70 9.80 7.37
CA VAL A 245 7.81 11.25 7.25
C VAL A 245 6.45 11.93 7.43
N VAL A 246 6.43 13.02 8.20
CA VAL A 246 5.27 13.90 8.38
C VAL A 246 5.53 15.27 7.76
N LEU A 247 4.44 16.05 7.52
CA LEU A 247 4.60 17.40 6.92
C LEU A 247 5.41 18.35 7.77
N ASP A 248 5.44 18.17 9.08
CA ASP A 248 6.24 18.97 10.01
C ASP A 248 7.74 18.67 9.90
N ASP A 249 8.13 17.55 9.28
CA ASP A 249 9.52 17.27 8.98
C ASP A 249 10.06 18.13 7.85
N LEU A 250 9.19 18.62 6.99
CA LEU A 250 9.53 19.53 5.92
C LEU A 250 9.51 20.97 6.43
N ILE A 251 10.66 21.52 6.75
CA ILE A 251 10.81 22.89 7.23
C ILE A 251 10.69 23.87 6.07
N GLY A 252 9.86 24.91 6.25
CA GLY A 252 9.51 25.84 5.18
C GLY A 252 8.43 25.34 4.24
N TYR A 253 8.23 26.05 3.14
CA TYR A 253 7.22 25.73 2.09
C TYR A 253 5.78 25.74 2.60
N GLU A 254 5.42 26.61 3.55
CA GLU A 254 4.11 26.63 4.21
C GLU A 254 2.96 26.82 3.21
N LEU A 255 3.08 27.75 2.26
CA LEU A 255 2.07 27.98 1.23
C LEU A 255 1.86 26.77 0.30
N GLN A 256 2.94 26.04 0.03
CA GLN A 256 2.91 24.82 -0.76
C GLN A 256 2.21 23.69 -0.01
N LYS A 257 2.56 23.52 1.26
CA LYS A 257 1.91 22.54 2.16
C LYS A 257 0.42 22.85 2.29
N GLU A 258 0.04 24.09 2.57
CA GLU A 258 -1.37 24.50 2.69
C GLU A 258 -2.20 24.14 1.45
N LYS A 259 -1.67 24.42 0.25
CA LYS A 259 -2.36 24.10 -1.02
C LYS A 259 -2.51 22.59 -1.20
N LEU A 260 -1.47 21.83 -0.90
CA LEU A 260 -1.47 20.37 -1.01
C LEU A 260 -2.43 19.74 -0.01
N ILE A 261 -2.39 20.20 1.25
CA ILE A 261 -3.30 19.79 2.33
C ILE A 261 -4.76 20.09 1.94
N ALA A 262 -5.07 21.32 1.53
CA ALA A 262 -6.43 21.75 1.20
C ALA A 262 -7.06 20.88 0.09
N ASN A 263 -6.29 20.55 -0.97
CA ASN A 263 -6.74 19.68 -2.04
C ASN A 263 -6.93 18.23 -1.58
N THR A 264 -6.00 17.70 -0.78
CA THR A 264 -6.08 16.33 -0.26
C THR A 264 -7.21 16.19 0.74
N GLU A 265 -7.40 17.18 1.61
CA GLU A 265 -8.51 17.25 2.57
C GLU A 265 -9.88 17.23 1.86
N ALA A 266 -10.02 18.00 0.79
CA ALA A 266 -11.21 17.98 -0.05
C ALA A 266 -11.46 16.60 -0.64
N PHE A 267 -10.41 15.96 -1.17
CA PHE A 267 -10.48 14.64 -1.78
C PHE A 267 -10.89 13.54 -0.79
N VAL A 268 -10.21 13.47 0.35
CA VAL A 268 -10.50 12.47 1.39
C VAL A 268 -11.91 12.65 1.96
N SER A 269 -12.37 13.89 2.07
CA SER A 269 -13.73 14.22 2.50
C SER A 269 -14.82 14.01 1.43
N GLY A 270 -14.48 13.44 0.27
CA GLY A 270 -15.44 13.18 -0.82
C GLY A 270 -15.88 14.42 -1.60
N ARG A 271 -15.21 15.56 -1.42
CA ARG A 271 -15.45 16.78 -2.18
C ARG A 271 -14.63 16.81 -3.48
N ALA A 272 -15.03 17.67 -4.40
CA ALA A 272 -14.28 17.86 -5.65
C ALA A 272 -12.84 18.28 -5.36
N ALA A 273 -11.89 17.61 -6.01
CA ALA A 273 -10.46 17.86 -5.88
C ALA A 273 -9.76 17.63 -7.22
N ASN A 274 -8.54 18.14 -7.37
CA ASN A 274 -7.80 18.12 -8.61
C ASN A 274 -6.59 17.20 -8.54
N ASN A 275 -6.12 16.73 -9.71
CA ASN A 275 -4.78 16.18 -9.83
C ASN A 275 -3.74 17.27 -9.51
N VAL A 276 -2.59 16.87 -8.96
CA VAL A 276 -1.57 17.80 -8.47
C VAL A 276 -0.23 17.53 -9.13
N LEU A 277 0.42 18.59 -9.62
CA LEU A 277 1.81 18.57 -10.08
C LEU A 277 2.67 19.42 -9.14
N LEU A 278 3.62 18.79 -8.45
CA LEU A 278 4.67 19.47 -7.70
C LEU A 278 5.89 19.62 -8.62
N TYR A 279 6.26 20.83 -8.98
CA TYR A 279 7.39 21.08 -9.86
C TYR A 279 8.43 22.00 -9.21
N GLY A 280 9.66 21.97 -9.70
CA GLY A 280 10.72 22.86 -9.23
C GLY A 280 12.03 22.15 -8.95
N ASP A 281 12.93 22.80 -8.23
CA ASP A 281 14.31 22.36 -8.06
C ASP A 281 14.44 21.00 -7.34
N ALA A 282 15.49 20.26 -7.64
CA ALA A 282 15.79 19.00 -6.97
C ALA A 282 16.13 19.24 -5.49
N GLY A 283 15.71 18.32 -4.61
CA GLY A 283 16.02 18.36 -3.18
C GLY A 283 15.24 19.40 -2.35
N THR A 284 14.13 19.93 -2.88
CA THR A 284 13.25 20.90 -2.22
C THR A 284 12.08 20.28 -1.44
N GLY A 285 11.98 18.96 -1.38
CA GLY A 285 10.96 18.26 -0.58
C GLY A 285 9.68 17.87 -1.32
N LYS A 286 9.60 17.97 -2.66
CA LYS A 286 8.42 17.59 -3.45
C LYS A 286 7.91 16.18 -3.14
N SER A 287 8.75 15.17 -3.33
CA SER A 287 8.41 13.76 -3.08
C SER A 287 8.15 13.51 -1.59
N THR A 288 8.88 14.19 -0.71
CA THR A 288 8.70 14.13 0.74
C THR A 288 7.31 14.62 1.14
N SER A 289 6.82 15.71 0.54
CA SER A 289 5.48 16.25 0.81
C SER A 289 4.38 15.27 0.43
N ILE A 290 4.50 14.55 -0.70
CA ILE A 290 3.50 13.56 -1.12
C ILE A 290 3.52 12.35 -0.18
N LYS A 291 4.71 11.88 0.22
CA LYS A 291 4.84 10.76 1.19
C LYS A 291 4.25 11.15 2.56
N ALA A 292 4.47 12.37 3.01
CA ALA A 292 3.91 12.88 4.25
C ALA A 292 2.37 12.97 4.22
N ILE A 293 1.78 13.37 3.09
CA ILE A 293 0.33 13.35 2.88
C ILE A 293 -0.24 11.94 3.05
N LEU A 294 0.42 10.91 2.53
CA LEU A 294 -0.04 9.53 2.71
C LEU A 294 -0.13 9.19 4.21
N ASN A 295 0.91 9.48 4.97
CA ASN A 295 0.94 9.17 6.40
C ASN A 295 -0.13 9.95 7.18
N GLN A 296 -0.36 11.21 6.83
CA GLN A 296 -1.35 12.06 7.51
C GLN A 296 -2.79 11.63 7.25
N TYR A 297 -3.11 11.09 6.08
CA TYR A 297 -4.48 10.79 5.68
C TYR A 297 -4.79 9.29 5.55
N TYR A 298 -3.83 8.44 5.86
CA TYR A 298 -4.01 6.99 5.78
C TYR A 298 -5.20 6.48 6.62
N ASP A 299 -5.29 6.92 7.87
CA ASP A 299 -6.38 6.55 8.80
C ASP A 299 -7.75 7.10 8.37
N ARG A 300 -7.75 8.06 7.44
CA ARG A 300 -8.94 8.60 6.81
C ARG A 300 -9.25 7.96 5.45
N GLY A 301 -8.67 6.79 5.19
CA GLY A 301 -8.94 6.00 4.01
C GLY A 301 -8.12 6.36 2.77
N LEU A 302 -7.04 7.17 2.89
CA LEU A 302 -6.15 7.42 1.78
C LEU A 302 -5.23 6.22 1.52
N ARG A 303 -5.05 5.87 0.26
CA ARG A 303 -4.10 4.85 -0.22
C ARG A 303 -3.28 5.43 -1.36
N MET A 304 -2.06 4.93 -1.55
CA MET A 304 -1.18 5.41 -2.61
C MET A 304 -0.69 4.26 -3.48
N ILE A 305 -0.67 4.47 -4.80
CA ILE A 305 -0.12 3.51 -5.75
C ILE A 305 1.03 4.22 -6.47
N GLU A 306 2.25 3.76 -6.23
CA GLU A 306 3.44 4.24 -6.93
C GLU A 306 3.50 3.62 -8.31
N VAL A 307 3.65 4.45 -9.35
CA VAL A 307 3.69 4.04 -10.75
C VAL A 307 4.86 4.70 -11.43
N TYR A 308 5.74 3.88 -11.98
CA TYR A 308 6.88 4.34 -12.76
C TYR A 308 6.48 4.63 -14.21
N LYS A 309 7.23 5.48 -14.89
CA LYS A 309 6.93 5.94 -16.24
C LYS A 309 6.71 4.79 -17.25
N HIS A 310 7.55 3.76 -17.24
CA HIS A 310 7.42 2.60 -18.12
C HIS A 310 6.17 1.73 -17.85
N GLU A 311 5.49 1.97 -16.74
CA GLU A 311 4.27 1.25 -16.31
C GLU A 311 2.98 1.99 -16.71
N PHE A 312 3.04 3.16 -17.33
CA PHE A 312 1.84 3.97 -17.66
C PHE A 312 0.83 3.25 -18.54
N ARG A 313 1.27 2.27 -19.33
CA ARG A 313 0.38 1.39 -20.09
C ARG A 313 -0.63 0.62 -19.20
N TYR A 314 -0.33 0.46 -17.93
CA TYR A 314 -1.18 -0.25 -16.97
C TYR A 314 -2.14 0.66 -16.18
N LEU A 315 -2.11 1.98 -16.41
CA LEU A 315 -2.94 2.93 -15.66
C LEU A 315 -4.44 2.60 -15.72
N GLN A 316 -4.94 2.18 -16.90
CA GLN A 316 -6.35 1.77 -17.06
C GLN A 316 -6.68 0.55 -16.19
N ARG A 317 -5.77 -0.41 -16.08
CA ARG A 317 -5.95 -1.57 -15.23
C ARG A 317 -5.95 -1.19 -13.75
N ILE A 318 -5.05 -0.29 -13.32
CA ILE A 318 -5.06 0.24 -11.94
C ILE A 318 -6.41 0.87 -11.62
N LEU A 319 -6.93 1.71 -12.53
CA LEU A 319 -8.23 2.33 -12.34
C LEU A 319 -9.36 1.30 -12.20
N ALA A 320 -9.34 0.24 -13.00
CA ALA A 320 -10.32 -0.84 -12.93
C ALA A 320 -10.29 -1.60 -11.59
N GLU A 321 -9.08 -1.85 -11.04
CA GLU A 321 -8.88 -2.52 -9.75
C GLU A 321 -9.43 -1.71 -8.57
N VAL A 322 -9.32 -0.37 -8.63
CA VAL A 322 -9.61 0.48 -7.47
C VAL A 322 -10.94 1.24 -7.54
N LYS A 323 -11.60 1.30 -8.71
CA LYS A 323 -12.80 2.14 -8.92
C LYS A 323 -13.98 1.82 -7.99
N ASN A 324 -14.10 0.57 -7.57
CA ASN A 324 -15.22 0.12 -6.74
C ASN A 324 -14.89 0.04 -5.25
N ARG A 325 -13.65 0.42 -4.85
CA ARG A 325 -13.21 0.38 -3.46
C ARG A 325 -13.68 1.62 -2.68
N ASN A 326 -13.82 1.46 -1.39
CA ASN A 326 -14.25 2.54 -0.50
C ASN A 326 -13.13 3.54 -0.14
N TYR A 327 -11.91 3.30 -0.60
CA TYR A 327 -10.75 4.15 -0.33
C TYR A 327 -10.62 5.27 -1.35
N ARG A 328 -9.85 6.29 -0.96
CA ARG A 328 -9.35 7.34 -1.84
C ARG A 328 -7.93 6.98 -2.27
N PHE A 329 -7.69 6.90 -3.57
CA PHE A 329 -6.41 6.50 -4.12
C PHE A 329 -5.68 7.68 -4.75
N ILE A 330 -4.41 7.85 -4.40
CA ILE A 330 -3.49 8.72 -5.13
C ILE A 330 -2.56 7.83 -5.96
N ILE A 331 -2.62 7.97 -7.28
CA ILE A 331 -1.59 7.43 -8.17
C ILE A 331 -0.41 8.39 -8.12
N TYR A 332 0.71 7.93 -7.57
CA TYR A 332 1.91 8.72 -7.37
C TYR A 332 2.94 8.44 -8.46
N MET A 333 3.42 9.52 -9.10
CA MET A 333 4.43 9.48 -10.15
C MET A 333 5.60 10.38 -9.75
N ASP A 334 6.75 9.77 -9.43
CA ASP A 334 7.94 10.54 -9.03
C ASP A 334 8.80 10.89 -10.25
N ASP A 335 9.40 12.09 -10.21
CA ASP A 335 10.32 12.66 -11.22
C ASP A 335 9.78 12.57 -12.67
N LEU A 336 8.51 12.95 -12.84
CA LEU A 336 7.83 12.88 -14.13
C LEU A 336 8.48 13.85 -15.14
N SER A 337 9.00 13.30 -16.22
CA SER A 337 9.53 14.04 -17.37
C SER A 337 9.40 13.20 -18.61
N PHE A 338 9.14 13.84 -19.76
CA PHE A 338 9.02 13.18 -21.04
C PHE A 338 10.01 13.78 -22.05
N GLU A 339 10.60 12.91 -22.86
CA GLU A 339 11.28 13.32 -24.08
C GLU A 339 10.25 13.48 -25.21
N GLU A 340 10.64 14.13 -26.31
CA GLU A 340 9.72 14.56 -27.35
C GLU A 340 8.96 13.42 -28.07
N PHE A 341 9.56 12.24 -28.15
CA PHE A 341 9.04 11.10 -28.89
C PHE A 341 8.51 9.94 -28.01
N GLU A 342 8.39 10.13 -26.71
CA GLU A 342 7.93 9.09 -25.81
C GLU A 342 6.42 8.89 -25.90
N ILE A 343 6.00 7.63 -25.97
CA ILE A 343 4.57 7.25 -26.11
C ILE A 343 3.87 7.33 -24.75
N GLU A 344 4.60 7.23 -23.65
CA GLU A 344 4.10 7.12 -22.28
C GLU A 344 3.22 8.31 -21.89
N TYR A 345 3.51 9.50 -22.40
CA TYR A 345 2.67 10.68 -22.15
C TYR A 345 1.24 10.53 -22.68
N LYS A 346 1.05 9.75 -23.77
CA LYS A 346 -0.27 9.50 -24.36
C LYS A 346 -1.15 8.66 -23.42
N TYR A 347 -0.56 7.68 -22.73
CA TYR A 347 -1.29 6.90 -21.72
C TYR A 347 -1.74 7.78 -20.57
N LEU A 348 -0.83 8.62 -20.07
CA LEU A 348 -1.17 9.55 -18.98
C LEU A 348 -2.25 10.55 -19.43
N LYS A 349 -2.12 11.12 -20.63
CA LYS A 349 -3.10 12.03 -21.22
C LYS A 349 -4.48 11.37 -21.29
N ALA A 350 -4.58 10.15 -21.81
CA ALA A 350 -5.82 9.42 -21.93
C ALA A 350 -6.51 9.17 -20.57
N VAL A 351 -5.73 8.94 -19.52
CA VAL A 351 -6.25 8.72 -18.16
C VAL A 351 -6.71 10.02 -17.50
N ILE A 352 -5.98 11.12 -17.70
CA ILE A 352 -6.33 12.41 -17.10
C ILE A 352 -7.54 13.03 -17.80
N GLU A 353 -7.63 12.92 -19.14
CA GLU A 353 -8.76 13.45 -19.93
C GLU A 353 -10.02 12.61 -19.75
N GLY A 354 -9.84 11.32 -19.51
CA GLY A 354 -10.91 10.35 -19.62
C GLY A 354 -11.28 10.07 -21.08
N GLY A 355 -11.83 8.89 -21.32
CA GLY A 355 -12.44 8.51 -22.60
C GLY A 355 -13.97 8.45 -22.45
N LEU A 356 -14.58 7.43 -23.05
CA LEU A 356 -15.98 7.09 -22.78
C LEU A 356 -16.17 6.64 -21.32
N GLU A 357 -15.17 5.99 -20.73
CA GLU A 357 -15.15 5.67 -19.30
C GLU A 357 -14.54 6.87 -18.54
N THR A 358 -15.34 7.44 -17.64
CA THR A 358 -14.91 8.57 -16.81
C THR A 358 -13.90 8.08 -15.75
N LYS A 359 -12.91 8.91 -15.45
CA LYS A 359 -12.00 8.65 -14.32
C LYS A 359 -12.80 8.45 -13.03
N PRO A 360 -12.53 7.41 -12.24
CA PRO A 360 -13.21 7.19 -10.96
C PRO A 360 -13.03 8.39 -10.01
N GLU A 361 -14.11 8.79 -9.33
CA GLU A 361 -14.08 9.91 -8.37
C GLU A 361 -13.19 9.65 -7.16
N ASN A 362 -12.89 8.38 -6.88
CA ASN A 362 -12.03 7.98 -5.78
C ASN A 362 -10.53 7.91 -6.15
N VAL A 363 -10.13 8.46 -7.32
CA VAL A 363 -8.73 8.42 -7.77
C VAL A 363 -8.25 9.82 -8.16
N LEU A 364 -7.10 10.24 -7.65
CA LEU A 364 -6.33 11.40 -8.12
C LEU A 364 -4.93 10.99 -8.56
N ILE A 365 -4.30 11.84 -9.37
CA ILE A 365 -2.91 11.69 -9.79
C ILE A 365 -2.09 12.80 -9.14
N TYR A 366 -1.06 12.43 -8.38
CA TYR A 366 -0.07 13.34 -7.84
C TYR A 366 1.28 13.03 -8.48
N ALA A 367 1.87 14.03 -9.09
CA ALA A 367 3.17 13.87 -9.75
C ALA A 367 4.19 14.88 -9.22
N THR A 368 5.45 14.49 -9.21
CA THR A 368 6.56 15.41 -9.02
C THR A 368 7.33 15.59 -10.32
N SER A 369 7.95 16.75 -10.51
CA SER A 369 8.84 17.00 -11.65
C SER A 369 9.95 17.98 -11.26
N ASN A 370 11.14 17.77 -11.80
CA ASN A 370 12.22 18.74 -11.69
C ASN A 370 12.10 19.86 -12.74
N ARG A 371 11.04 19.86 -13.54
CA ARG A 371 10.77 20.83 -14.62
C ARG A 371 9.35 21.37 -14.48
N ARG A 372 9.17 22.64 -14.79
CA ARG A 372 7.85 23.27 -14.85
C ARG A 372 7.02 22.73 -16.02
N HIS A 373 7.70 22.48 -17.16
CA HIS A 373 7.12 21.86 -18.33
C HIS A 373 7.58 20.41 -18.41
N LEU A 374 6.65 19.47 -18.38
CA LEU A 374 6.93 18.02 -18.27
C LEU A 374 7.67 17.44 -19.47
N ILE A 375 7.64 18.12 -20.64
CA ILE A 375 8.28 17.67 -21.86
C ILE A 375 9.50 18.56 -22.14
N ARG A 376 10.62 17.95 -22.55
CA ARG A 376 11.90 18.64 -22.80
C ARG A 376 11.81 19.50 -24.06
N GLU A 377 12.24 20.74 -23.95
CA GLU A 377 12.49 21.61 -25.09
C GLU A 377 13.93 21.38 -25.60
N THR A 378 14.12 21.07 -26.87
CA THR A 378 15.44 20.95 -27.47
C THR A 378 15.91 22.30 -28.02
N TRP A 379 17.24 22.54 -28.05
CA TRP A 379 17.81 23.78 -28.58
C TRP A 379 17.54 23.97 -30.07
N SER A 380 17.27 22.88 -30.81
CA SER A 380 16.84 22.93 -32.23
C SER A 380 15.50 23.67 -32.40
N ASP A 381 14.64 23.68 -31.37
CA ASP A 381 13.36 24.38 -31.43
C ASP A 381 13.50 25.91 -31.50
N ARG A 382 14.68 26.44 -31.24
CA ARG A 382 14.96 27.90 -31.28
C ARG A 382 15.64 28.37 -32.58
N ALA A 383 16.16 27.46 -33.39
CA ALA A 383 17.10 27.83 -34.49
C ALA A 383 16.50 27.83 -35.89
N ASP A 384 15.44 27.06 -36.18
CA ASP A 384 14.91 26.94 -37.55
C ASP A 384 13.55 27.62 -37.72
N ARG A 385 13.46 28.61 -38.60
CA ARG A 385 12.27 29.46 -38.81
C ARG A 385 11.25 28.88 -39.80
N ASP A 386 11.49 27.72 -40.40
CA ASP A 386 10.66 27.28 -41.55
C ASP A 386 9.59 26.22 -41.24
N ASP A 387 9.45 25.75 -39.97
CA ASP A 387 8.48 24.69 -39.62
C ASP A 387 7.52 25.12 -38.47
N GLU A 388 6.96 26.34 -38.57
CA GLU A 388 6.15 26.96 -37.52
C GLU A 388 4.82 26.21 -37.21
N LEU A 389 4.24 25.50 -38.17
CA LEU A 389 2.95 24.82 -38.01
C LEU A 389 3.03 23.54 -37.15
N HIS A 390 4.02 22.70 -37.37
CA HIS A 390 4.19 21.46 -36.58
C HIS A 390 4.70 21.72 -35.16
N ARG A 391 5.38 22.83 -34.94
CA ARG A 391 5.87 23.26 -33.62
C ARG A 391 4.79 23.80 -32.72
N SER A 392 3.83 24.56 -33.29
CA SER A 392 2.72 25.11 -32.49
C SER A 392 1.85 23.98 -31.90
N ASP A 393 1.65 22.91 -32.65
CA ASP A 393 0.84 21.75 -32.21
C ASP A 393 1.53 20.97 -31.10
N THR A 394 2.84 20.68 -31.23
CA THR A 394 3.61 19.97 -30.21
C THR A 394 3.75 20.81 -28.93
N MET A 395 3.95 22.12 -29.04
CA MET A 395 4.05 23.03 -27.91
C MET A 395 2.70 23.20 -27.19
N GLN A 396 1.60 23.25 -27.94
CA GLN A 396 0.25 23.23 -27.39
C GLN A 396 -0.10 21.92 -26.68
N GLU A 397 0.32 20.78 -27.22
CA GLU A 397 0.18 19.48 -26.55
C GLU A 397 0.99 19.42 -25.24
N LYS A 398 2.21 19.94 -25.24
CA LYS A 398 3.12 20.02 -24.08
C LYS A 398 2.50 20.86 -22.93
N LEU A 399 2.00 22.03 -23.24
CA LEU A 399 1.31 22.91 -22.28
C LEU A 399 -0.02 22.33 -21.80
N SER A 400 -0.70 21.61 -22.66
CA SER A 400 -1.99 21.00 -22.40
C SER A 400 -1.91 19.91 -21.32
N LEU A 401 -0.82 19.12 -21.21
CA LEU A 401 -0.68 18.10 -20.18
C LEU A 401 -0.53 18.72 -18.77
N VAL A 402 0.26 19.78 -18.63
CA VAL A 402 0.43 20.48 -17.34
C VAL A 402 -0.88 21.13 -16.89
N ALA A 403 -1.61 21.76 -17.82
CA ALA A 403 -2.90 22.38 -17.54
C ALA A 403 -3.97 21.39 -17.02
N ARG A 404 -3.84 20.10 -17.39
CA ARG A 404 -4.77 19.05 -16.97
C ARG A 404 -4.58 18.56 -15.53
N PHE A 405 -3.46 18.88 -14.89
CA PHE A 405 -3.31 18.57 -13.47
C PHE A 405 -4.23 19.41 -12.59
N GLY A 406 -4.74 20.55 -13.06
CA GLY A 406 -5.63 21.42 -12.29
C GLY A 406 -4.92 22.22 -11.20
N ILE A 407 -4.01 21.62 -10.43
CA ILE A 407 -3.19 22.31 -9.43
C ILE A 407 -1.70 22.06 -9.73
N SER A 408 -0.94 23.17 -9.90
CA SER A 408 0.51 23.13 -10.02
C SER A 408 1.14 23.93 -8.87
N ILE A 409 2.03 23.28 -8.11
CA ILE A 409 2.68 23.85 -6.93
C ILE A 409 4.19 23.90 -7.16
N GLY A 410 4.77 25.11 -7.12
CA GLY A 410 6.20 25.33 -7.35
C GLY A 410 7.03 25.21 -6.07
N TYR A 411 8.06 24.37 -6.10
CA TYR A 411 9.05 24.18 -5.03
C TYR A 411 10.39 24.71 -5.53
N MET A 412 10.66 25.98 -5.27
CA MET A 412 11.92 26.62 -5.68
C MET A 412 13.00 26.41 -4.61
N LYS A 413 14.26 26.50 -4.99
CA LYS A 413 15.38 26.50 -4.04
C LYS A 413 15.15 27.56 -2.97
N PRO A 414 15.39 27.22 -1.68
CA PRO A 414 15.31 28.21 -0.63
C PRO A 414 16.38 29.30 -0.83
N SER A 415 16.05 30.51 -0.44
CA SER A 415 17.04 31.57 -0.29
C SER A 415 18.09 31.17 0.75
N HIS A 416 19.24 31.82 0.74
CA HIS A 416 20.29 31.56 1.74
C HIS A 416 19.77 31.69 3.19
N LYS A 417 18.91 32.68 3.44
CA LYS A 417 18.30 32.90 4.77
C LYS A 417 17.38 31.74 5.17
N GLU A 418 16.56 31.26 4.24
CA GLU A 418 15.66 30.11 4.46
C GLU A 418 16.47 28.82 4.63
N TYR A 419 17.55 28.63 3.88
CA TYR A 419 18.46 27.49 4.05
C TYR A 419 19.06 27.43 5.45
N LEU A 420 19.57 28.55 5.95
CA LEU A 420 20.09 28.63 7.33
C LEU A 420 18.99 28.39 8.37
N HIS A 421 17.77 28.86 8.11
CA HIS A 421 16.62 28.53 8.96
C HIS A 421 16.34 27.02 8.98
N ILE A 422 16.31 26.38 7.82
CA ILE A 422 16.15 24.91 7.73
C ILE A 422 17.24 24.18 8.51
N VAL A 423 18.49 24.60 8.37
CA VAL A 423 19.62 24.00 9.10
C VAL A 423 19.44 24.13 10.61
N ARG A 424 19.01 25.29 11.12
CA ARG A 424 18.82 25.52 12.57
C ARG A 424 17.69 24.64 13.12
N GLU A 425 16.54 24.61 12.44
CA GLU A 425 15.40 23.82 12.86
C GLU A 425 15.73 22.31 12.82
N LEU A 426 16.47 21.87 11.82
CA LEU A 426 16.93 20.47 11.77
C LEU A 426 17.93 20.18 12.90
N ALA A 427 18.90 21.07 13.16
CA ALA A 427 19.89 20.88 14.21
C ALA A 427 19.24 20.78 15.60
N ALA A 428 18.19 21.55 15.84
CA ALA A 428 17.44 21.53 17.11
C ALA A 428 16.80 20.17 17.42
N ARG A 429 16.59 19.33 16.44
CA ARG A 429 16.06 17.97 16.59
C ARG A 429 17.11 16.93 17.04
N TYR A 430 18.38 17.30 17.01
CA TYR A 430 19.53 16.43 17.35
C TYR A 430 20.27 16.93 18.57
N PRO A 431 19.92 16.49 19.79
CA PRO A 431 20.55 16.98 21.05
C PRO A 431 22.07 16.82 21.10
N GLN A 432 22.63 15.89 20.33
CA GLN A 432 24.09 15.68 20.25
C GLN A 432 24.84 16.77 19.47
N ILE A 433 24.12 17.62 18.71
CA ILE A 433 24.74 18.76 18.02
C ILE A 433 24.81 19.95 19.00
N THR A 434 25.96 20.17 19.61
CA THR A 434 26.20 21.21 20.64
C THR A 434 26.89 22.45 20.09
N LEU A 435 26.90 22.64 18.75
CA LEU A 435 27.54 23.79 18.12
C LEU A 435 26.81 25.10 18.43
N SER A 436 27.57 26.19 18.62
CA SER A 436 26.98 27.53 18.69
C SER A 436 26.30 27.91 17.36
N GLU A 437 25.38 28.86 17.40
CA GLU A 437 24.67 29.31 16.18
C GLU A 437 25.63 29.86 15.13
N GLU A 438 26.72 30.55 15.57
CA GLU A 438 27.76 31.09 14.68
C GLU A 438 28.56 29.97 14.02
N GLU A 439 28.98 28.96 14.77
CA GLU A 439 29.71 27.79 14.25
C GLU A 439 28.87 26.97 13.32
N LEU A 440 27.58 26.73 13.67
CA LEU A 440 26.63 26.03 12.83
C LEU A 440 26.43 26.75 11.49
N THR A 441 26.25 28.07 11.53
CA THR A 441 26.11 28.91 10.34
C THR A 441 27.36 28.88 9.45
N LEU A 442 28.56 29.00 10.07
CA LEU A 442 29.83 28.95 9.33
C LEU A 442 30.00 27.60 8.60
N LYS A 443 29.77 26.49 9.32
CA LYS A 443 29.89 25.14 8.76
C LYS A 443 28.82 24.86 7.70
N ALA A 444 27.58 25.34 7.90
CA ALA A 444 26.50 25.23 6.93
C ALA A 444 26.85 25.94 5.61
N ASN A 445 27.42 27.13 5.69
CA ASN A 445 27.91 27.89 4.50
C ASN A 445 29.01 27.13 3.76
N GLN A 446 29.95 26.55 4.47
CA GLN A 446 31.01 25.72 3.87
C GLN A 446 30.44 24.46 3.21
N TRP A 447 29.43 23.85 3.82
CA TRP A 447 28.76 22.67 3.28
C TRP A 447 27.97 23.01 2.01
N GLU A 448 27.20 24.11 2.02
CA GLU A 448 26.43 24.60 0.86
C GLU A 448 27.32 24.75 -0.37
N LEU A 449 28.48 25.38 -0.20
CA LEU A 449 29.46 25.58 -1.30
C LEU A 449 30.00 24.27 -1.87
N ARG A 450 30.12 23.22 -1.06
CA ARG A 450 30.64 21.91 -1.47
C ARG A 450 29.57 20.98 -2.04
N SER A 451 28.33 21.10 -1.58
CA SER A 451 27.24 20.16 -1.88
C SER A 451 26.35 20.59 -3.05
N GLY A 452 26.71 21.64 -3.79
CA GLY A 452 25.98 22.07 -4.99
C GLY A 452 24.79 22.98 -4.73
N GLY A 453 24.72 23.63 -3.55
CA GLY A 453 23.79 24.72 -3.27
C GLY A 453 22.82 24.48 -2.12
N ALA A 454 22.05 25.54 -1.82
CA ALA A 454 21.07 25.59 -0.76
C ALA A 454 19.82 24.74 -1.12
N THR A 455 19.63 23.59 -0.47
CA THR A 455 18.44 22.75 -0.63
C THR A 455 18.08 22.07 0.70
N GLY A 456 16.83 21.63 0.86
CA GLY A 456 16.45 20.85 2.05
C GLY A 456 17.25 19.54 2.16
N ARG A 457 17.56 18.90 1.02
CA ARG A 457 18.41 17.70 0.99
C ARG A 457 19.83 17.97 1.47
N SER A 458 20.46 19.07 1.01
CA SER A 458 21.81 19.41 1.45
C SER A 458 21.85 19.80 2.92
N ALA A 459 20.82 20.45 3.44
CA ALA A 459 20.68 20.75 4.87
C ALA A 459 20.58 19.45 5.71
N GLN A 460 19.72 18.50 5.31
CA GLN A 460 19.60 17.23 6.01
C GLN A 460 20.89 16.40 5.98
N GLN A 461 21.57 16.36 4.82
CA GLN A 461 22.87 15.69 4.71
C GLN A 461 23.92 16.32 5.61
N PHE A 462 23.93 17.66 5.73
CA PHE A 462 24.83 18.36 6.64
C PHE A 462 24.55 18.00 8.10
N ILE A 463 23.30 18.00 8.52
CA ILE A 463 22.90 17.62 9.88
C ILE A 463 23.24 16.15 10.18
N ASN A 464 22.97 15.24 9.25
CA ASN A 464 23.35 13.82 9.40
C ASN A 464 24.88 13.66 9.54
N TYR A 465 25.65 14.44 8.79
CA TYR A 465 27.12 14.44 8.91
C TYR A 465 27.57 14.92 10.30
N LEU A 466 26.99 16.00 10.81
CA LEU A 466 27.32 16.51 12.15
C LEU A 466 26.90 15.51 13.24
N ALA A 467 25.70 14.95 13.15
CA ALA A 467 25.19 13.98 14.10
C ALA A 467 26.02 12.68 14.13
N GLY A 468 26.54 12.26 13.00
CA GLY A 468 27.41 11.08 12.90
C GLY A 468 28.89 11.35 13.28
N ALA A 469 29.30 12.60 13.35
CA ALA A 469 30.67 13.01 13.78
C ALA A 469 30.75 13.36 15.27
N SER A 470 29.61 13.39 15.96
CA SER A 470 29.54 13.62 17.41
C SER A 470 29.66 12.27 18.11
N ASP A 471 30.84 11.96 18.64
CA ASP A 471 31.10 10.83 19.54
C ASP A 471 30.55 11.08 20.95
#